data_7fc3687fffce0cf596cb7b0be55c3478
#
_entry.id   7fc3687fffce0cf596cb7b0be55c3478
#
_cell.length_a   1.000
_cell.length_b   1.000
_cell.length_c   1.000
_cell.angle_alpha   90.00
_cell.angle_beta   90.00
_cell.angle_gamma   90.00
#
_symmetry.space_group_name_H-M   'P 1'
#
loop_
_entity.id
_entity.type
_entity.pdbx_description
1 polymer ?
#
loop_
_entity_poly.entity_id
_entity_poly.type
_entity_poly.pdbx_seq_one_letter_code
_entity_poly.pdbx_strand_id
1 'polypeptide(L)'
;MNGTSSRRGQDRLNPLPLLIVAAAVTIAAATNLLARWPGTLHFVALPPLDQMADLRALLIYAPNLPVFVVGVGLSLAGRAAIMAWMLGGLNRQRFWYALRFYLVVFPFSALTAVMFYNTGAVLFYGLFWFALVAALVTIGFTSAAPWLAPYRLRSGFAAAARSGFRAGTIGAYLLVLTLLGYLADVTGPVGPVLLVVASAGVTFAAAQMLYADPGFRVARRAAAVLPAAGIVALVVIAQQGPGAAQGAPEPEVPLPGSIMLMSGIDSRSGSGAILEIAPQAMGWTCEQAFYFSYAGPGDGQPQEDAMCTITEGAPYEREDTLRSTADLVEALEAQTSRMTPPGVVAGHSQGVWLVWQAAAENRLPNVETVVLVGAFPQNPIPYPAWGESGAGRVGRMAVSLLEGVARPGGTSVFRADSPLGREWLGHPSAIEQTLAQPLPDQISALSVASVFDLPLMRDGYAIDGAVDACPVPVIHPNLPYSDEFQQTVNRFVQGEPLDGCPFWRTSVGSLLRHFAAVAPAR
;
A
#
# COMPACT_ATOMS: atom_id res chain seq x y z
N MET A 1 -11.48 38.89 -50.03
CA MET A 1 -12.07 38.43 -48.78
C MET A 1 -10.95 38.22 -47.79
N ASN A 2 -10.67 39.25 -46.98
CA ASN A 2 -9.57 39.25 -46.02
C ASN A 2 -9.99 38.49 -44.75
N GLY A 3 -9.53 37.27 -44.63
CA GLY A 3 -9.65 36.51 -43.39
C GLY A 3 -8.74 37.08 -42.30
N THR A 4 -9.27 37.94 -41.47
CA THR A 4 -8.64 38.35 -40.22
C THR A 4 -8.49 37.11 -39.34
N SER A 5 -7.29 36.51 -39.37
CA SER A 5 -6.87 35.54 -38.35
C SER A 5 -6.83 36.30 -37.02
N SER A 6 -7.94 36.28 -36.30
CA SER A 6 -7.97 36.66 -34.90
C SER A 6 -6.91 35.81 -34.16
N ARG A 7 -5.73 36.36 -33.94
CA ARG A 7 -4.78 35.88 -32.93
C ARG A 7 -5.56 35.86 -31.63
N ARG A 8 -6.09 34.69 -31.25
CA ARG A 8 -6.55 34.44 -29.90
C ARG A 8 -5.37 34.79 -29.02
N GLY A 9 -5.47 35.89 -28.28
CA GLY A 9 -4.55 36.18 -27.21
C GLY A 9 -4.52 34.92 -26.35
N GLN A 10 -3.37 34.27 -26.27
CA GLN A 10 -3.16 33.15 -25.38
C GLN A 10 -3.37 33.69 -23.97
N ASP A 11 -4.60 33.56 -23.45
CA ASP A 11 -4.87 33.82 -22.04
C ASP A 11 -3.98 32.87 -21.25
N ARG A 12 -2.94 33.40 -20.65
CA ARG A 12 -2.03 32.63 -19.78
C ARG A 12 -2.82 32.20 -18.55
N LEU A 13 -2.58 30.96 -18.10
CA LEU A 13 -3.12 30.51 -16.83
C LEU A 13 -2.64 31.43 -15.70
N ASN A 14 -3.49 31.68 -14.70
CA ASN A 14 -3.13 32.47 -13.53
C ASN A 14 -2.51 31.54 -12.46
N PRO A 15 -1.26 31.77 -12.02
CA PRO A 15 -0.62 30.92 -10.99
C PRO A 15 -1.11 31.23 -9.57
N LEU A 16 -1.66 32.42 -9.33
CA LEU A 16 -1.97 32.91 -7.98
C LEU A 16 -2.87 31.97 -7.16
N PRO A 17 -3.96 31.39 -7.72
CA PRO A 17 -4.81 30.50 -6.95
C PRO A 17 -4.07 29.27 -6.45
N LEU A 18 -3.18 28.68 -7.27
CA LEU A 18 -2.39 27.53 -6.90
C LEU A 18 -1.34 27.86 -5.82
N LEU A 19 -0.73 29.04 -5.89
CA LEU A 19 0.19 29.53 -4.86
C LEU A 19 -0.52 29.77 -3.51
N ILE A 20 -1.76 30.26 -3.53
CA ILE A 20 -2.57 30.41 -2.32
C ILE A 20 -2.85 29.06 -1.69
N VAL A 21 -3.24 28.06 -2.50
CA VAL A 21 -3.45 26.68 -2.01
C VAL A 21 -2.15 26.12 -1.45
N ALA A 22 -1.02 26.31 -2.14
CA ALA A 22 0.27 25.85 -1.67
C ALA A 22 0.63 26.47 -0.31
N ALA A 23 0.43 27.79 -0.15
CA ALA A 23 0.65 28.47 1.11
C ALA A 23 -0.26 27.93 2.23
N ALA A 24 -1.55 27.73 1.95
CA ALA A 24 -2.50 27.18 2.92
C ALA A 24 -2.12 25.75 3.35
N VAL A 25 -1.76 24.88 2.40
CA VAL A 25 -1.29 23.51 2.68
C VAL A 25 0.01 23.53 3.48
N THR A 26 0.96 24.38 3.11
CA THR A 26 2.23 24.56 3.84
C THR A 26 1.99 24.97 5.29
N ILE A 27 1.11 25.95 5.52
CA ILE A 27 0.76 26.43 6.87
C ILE A 27 0.08 25.29 7.64
N ALA A 28 -0.90 24.60 7.04
CA ALA A 28 -1.59 23.50 7.69
C ALA A 28 -0.65 22.35 8.08
N ALA A 29 0.32 22.01 7.22
CA ALA A 29 1.35 21.01 7.53
C ALA A 29 2.33 21.53 8.61
N ALA A 30 2.75 22.79 8.54
CA ALA A 30 3.67 23.38 9.53
C ALA A 30 3.05 23.43 10.93
N THR A 31 1.73 23.68 11.02
CA THR A 31 0.97 23.76 12.28
C THR A 31 0.41 22.41 12.76
N ASN A 32 0.73 21.30 12.08
CA ASN A 32 0.18 19.95 12.34
C ASN A 32 -1.37 19.85 12.22
N LEU A 33 -2.03 20.81 11.57
CA LEU A 33 -3.44 20.68 11.17
C LEU A 33 -3.60 19.64 10.04
N LEU A 34 -2.55 19.44 9.26
CA LEU A 34 -2.46 18.40 8.25
C LEU A 34 -1.22 17.55 8.55
N ALA A 35 -1.34 16.23 8.40
CA ALA A 35 -0.22 15.32 8.60
C ALA A 35 0.96 15.70 7.68
N ARG A 36 2.18 15.70 8.22
CA ARG A 36 3.43 15.92 7.48
C ARG A 36 3.82 14.62 6.75
N TRP A 37 3.18 14.38 5.68
CA TRP A 37 3.31 13.16 4.88
C TRP A 37 3.76 13.51 3.45
N PRO A 38 4.63 12.70 2.79
CA PRO A 38 5.14 13.01 1.46
C PRO A 38 4.04 13.27 0.42
N GLY A 39 2.89 12.61 0.52
CA GLY A 39 1.73 12.85 -0.33
C GLY A 39 0.99 14.17 -0.09
N THR A 40 1.37 14.97 0.88
CA THR A 40 0.87 16.35 1.07
C THR A 40 1.05 17.20 -0.19
N LEU A 41 2.07 16.89 -1.00
CA LEU A 41 2.31 17.50 -2.31
C LEU A 41 1.13 17.35 -3.29
N HIS A 42 0.31 16.31 -3.13
CA HIS A 42 -0.82 16.04 -4.00
C HIS A 42 -1.97 17.04 -3.83
N PHE A 43 -2.07 17.76 -2.72
CA PHE A 43 -3.09 18.81 -2.56
C PHE A 43 -2.94 19.97 -3.54
N VAL A 44 -1.76 20.11 -4.15
CA VAL A 44 -1.49 21.11 -5.21
C VAL A 44 -1.22 20.46 -6.57
N ALA A 45 -1.54 19.18 -6.72
CA ALA A 45 -1.31 18.43 -7.96
C ALA A 45 -2.33 18.80 -9.06
N LEU A 46 -2.06 18.33 -10.29
CA LEU A 46 -2.99 18.47 -11.40
C LEU A 46 -4.31 17.75 -11.11
N PRO A 47 -5.46 18.38 -11.45
CA PRO A 47 -6.74 17.67 -11.42
C PRO A 47 -6.72 16.39 -12.29
N PRO A 48 -7.28 15.25 -11.82
CA PRO A 48 -8.04 15.09 -10.57
C PRO A 48 -7.21 14.55 -9.39
N LEU A 49 -5.88 14.54 -9.43
CA LEU A 49 -5.03 14.05 -8.34
C LEU A 49 -5.22 14.88 -7.06
N ASP A 50 -5.45 16.20 -7.20
CA ASP A 50 -5.78 17.08 -6.10
C ASP A 50 -7.09 16.68 -5.40
N GLN A 51 -8.12 16.32 -6.15
CA GLN A 51 -9.39 15.81 -5.61
C GLN A 51 -9.21 14.45 -4.92
N MET A 52 -8.39 13.57 -5.48
CA MET A 52 -8.06 12.29 -4.86
C MET A 52 -7.36 12.49 -3.51
N ALA A 53 -6.46 13.47 -3.41
CA ALA A 53 -5.80 13.82 -2.15
C ALA A 53 -6.80 14.30 -1.08
N ASP A 54 -7.73 15.20 -1.46
CA ASP A 54 -8.80 15.65 -0.57
C ASP A 54 -9.66 14.49 -0.09
N LEU A 55 -10.07 13.60 -1.00
CA LEU A 55 -10.90 12.44 -0.67
C LEU A 55 -10.19 11.47 0.27
N ARG A 56 -8.88 11.20 0.05
CA ARG A 56 -8.10 10.35 0.97
C ARG A 56 -8.06 10.94 2.37
N ALA A 57 -7.80 12.25 2.47
CA ALA A 57 -7.80 12.93 3.76
C ALA A 57 -9.18 12.86 4.44
N LEU A 58 -10.26 13.11 3.70
CA LEU A 58 -11.63 13.06 4.23
C LEU A 58 -12.04 11.65 4.67
N LEU A 59 -11.63 10.60 3.95
CA LEU A 59 -11.90 9.20 4.34
C LEU A 59 -11.29 8.85 5.70
N ILE A 60 -10.15 9.44 6.03
CA ILE A 60 -9.44 9.18 7.28
C ILE A 60 -9.92 10.12 8.39
N TYR A 61 -9.95 11.43 8.12
CA TYR A 61 -10.13 12.43 9.17
C TYR A 61 -11.59 12.81 9.45
N ALA A 62 -12.54 12.56 8.53
CA ALA A 62 -13.93 12.86 8.80
C ALA A 62 -14.47 11.92 9.90
N PRO A 63 -14.92 12.47 11.05
CA PRO A 63 -15.36 11.66 12.18
C PRO A 63 -16.71 10.97 11.94
N ASN A 64 -17.48 11.44 10.95
CA ASN A 64 -18.81 10.92 10.61
C ASN A 64 -19.18 11.27 9.17
N LEU A 65 -20.23 10.62 8.67
CA LEU A 65 -20.73 10.80 7.31
C LEU A 65 -21.20 12.25 6.99
N PRO A 66 -21.93 12.96 7.86
CA PRO A 66 -22.29 14.36 7.61
C PRO A 66 -21.08 15.26 7.38
N VAL A 67 -20.05 15.17 8.22
CA VAL A 67 -18.80 15.95 8.06
C VAL A 67 -18.10 15.58 6.76
N PHE A 68 -18.07 14.30 6.40
CA PHE A 68 -17.52 13.85 5.13
C PHE A 68 -18.27 14.45 3.94
N VAL A 69 -19.59 14.36 3.91
CA VAL A 69 -20.41 14.90 2.81
C VAL A 69 -20.22 16.41 2.64
N VAL A 70 -20.24 17.16 3.76
CA VAL A 70 -19.96 18.60 3.74
C VAL A 70 -18.52 18.85 3.25
N GLY A 71 -17.54 18.11 3.75
CA GLY A 71 -16.15 18.21 3.32
C GLY A 71 -15.96 17.96 1.82
N VAL A 72 -16.60 16.93 1.28
CA VAL A 72 -16.59 16.64 -0.16
C VAL A 72 -17.23 17.78 -0.95
N GLY A 73 -18.37 18.30 -0.50
CA GLY A 73 -19.03 19.46 -1.13
C GLY A 73 -18.14 20.70 -1.16
N LEU A 74 -17.48 21.01 -0.04
CA LEU A 74 -16.54 22.13 0.07
C LEU A 74 -15.30 21.91 -0.79
N SER A 75 -14.75 20.69 -0.83
CA SER A 75 -13.63 20.34 -1.70
C SER A 75 -13.99 20.54 -3.17
N LEU A 76 -15.11 19.98 -3.63
CA LEU A 76 -15.58 20.13 -5.02
C LEU A 76 -15.78 21.60 -5.40
N ALA A 77 -16.43 22.38 -4.56
CA ALA A 77 -16.66 23.80 -4.81
C ALA A 77 -15.34 24.59 -4.79
N GLY A 78 -14.47 24.34 -3.82
CA GLY A 78 -13.16 24.97 -3.70
C GLY A 78 -12.25 24.66 -4.89
N ARG A 79 -12.13 23.39 -5.27
CA ARG A 79 -11.35 22.95 -6.45
C ARG A 79 -11.88 23.55 -7.74
N ALA A 80 -13.22 23.60 -7.90
CA ALA A 80 -13.85 24.25 -9.04
C ALA A 80 -13.55 25.75 -9.10
N ALA A 81 -13.56 26.44 -7.95
CA ALA A 81 -13.22 27.86 -7.88
C ALA A 81 -11.74 28.13 -8.19
N ILE A 82 -10.83 27.32 -7.64
CA ILE A 82 -9.39 27.39 -7.92
C ILE A 82 -9.14 27.23 -9.41
N MET A 83 -9.68 26.17 -10.01
CA MET A 83 -9.55 25.91 -11.45
C MET A 83 -10.15 27.03 -12.30
N ALA A 84 -11.34 27.52 -11.97
CA ALA A 84 -11.96 28.63 -12.68
C ALA A 84 -11.10 29.89 -12.63
N TRP A 85 -10.50 30.16 -11.47
CA TRP A 85 -9.61 31.30 -11.31
C TRP A 85 -8.30 31.14 -12.08
N MET A 86 -7.72 29.95 -12.10
CA MET A 86 -6.55 29.62 -12.93
C MET A 86 -6.84 29.82 -14.44
N LEU A 87 -8.04 29.52 -14.89
CA LEU A 87 -8.51 29.69 -16.28
C LEU A 87 -8.82 31.18 -16.64
N GLY A 88 -8.45 32.14 -15.80
CA GLY A 88 -8.54 33.57 -16.08
C GLY A 88 -9.63 34.32 -15.33
N GLY A 89 -10.12 33.79 -14.21
CA GLY A 89 -10.97 34.51 -13.27
C GLY A 89 -12.24 33.76 -12.83
N LEU A 90 -12.73 34.14 -11.66
CA LEU A 90 -13.94 33.59 -11.06
C LEU A 90 -15.17 34.20 -11.75
N ASN A 91 -15.70 33.51 -12.74
CA ASN A 91 -17.02 33.80 -13.30
C ASN A 91 -17.90 32.56 -13.33
N ARG A 92 -19.21 32.76 -13.40
CA ARG A 92 -20.21 31.69 -13.34
C ARG A 92 -19.97 30.58 -14.39
N GLN A 93 -19.59 30.95 -15.60
CA GLN A 93 -19.39 30.00 -16.71
C GLN A 93 -18.15 29.09 -16.45
N ARG A 94 -17.02 29.67 -16.02
CA ARG A 94 -15.78 28.94 -15.70
C ARG A 94 -15.97 28.05 -14.50
N PHE A 95 -16.66 28.56 -13.44
CA PHE A 95 -16.94 27.79 -12.26
C PHE A 95 -17.80 26.55 -12.56
N TRP A 96 -18.92 26.72 -13.27
CA TRP A 96 -19.77 25.59 -13.64
C TRP A 96 -19.07 24.60 -14.58
N TYR A 97 -18.19 25.09 -15.45
CA TYR A 97 -17.37 24.21 -16.28
C TYR A 97 -16.41 23.36 -15.44
N ALA A 98 -15.66 23.98 -14.53
CA ALA A 98 -14.75 23.32 -13.62
C ALA A 98 -15.47 22.34 -12.69
N LEU A 99 -16.62 22.75 -12.12
CA LEU A 99 -17.43 21.89 -11.28
C LEU A 99 -17.94 20.65 -12.04
N ARG A 100 -18.41 20.82 -13.27
CA ARG A 100 -18.82 19.67 -14.12
C ARG A 100 -17.65 18.74 -14.40
N PHE A 101 -16.46 19.25 -14.60
CA PHE A 101 -15.27 18.41 -14.78
C PHE A 101 -15.02 17.57 -13.53
N TYR A 102 -14.94 18.19 -12.34
CA TYR A 102 -14.74 17.45 -11.09
C TYR A 102 -15.86 16.46 -10.79
N LEU A 103 -17.12 16.78 -11.10
CA LEU A 103 -18.23 15.84 -10.93
C LEU A 103 -18.13 14.63 -11.86
N VAL A 104 -17.66 14.81 -13.10
CA VAL A 104 -17.47 13.70 -14.05
C VAL A 104 -16.35 12.78 -13.62
N VAL A 105 -15.25 13.32 -13.08
CA VAL A 105 -14.11 12.51 -12.62
C VAL A 105 -14.27 11.99 -11.20
N PHE A 106 -15.21 12.53 -10.42
CA PHE A 106 -15.44 12.18 -9.01
C PHE A 106 -15.57 10.68 -8.74
N PRO A 107 -16.36 9.89 -9.49
CA PRO A 107 -16.49 8.46 -9.22
C PRO A 107 -15.15 7.72 -9.29
N PHE A 108 -14.30 8.08 -10.24
CA PHE A 108 -12.98 7.45 -10.42
C PHE A 108 -11.99 7.88 -9.34
N SER A 109 -11.97 9.17 -9.00
CA SER A 109 -11.16 9.69 -7.90
C SER A 109 -11.58 9.11 -6.56
N ALA A 110 -12.89 8.97 -6.32
CA ALA A 110 -13.44 8.39 -5.11
C ALA A 110 -13.10 6.89 -5.01
N LEU A 111 -13.30 6.14 -6.09
CA LEU A 111 -12.93 4.73 -6.15
C LEU A 111 -11.43 4.55 -5.87
N THR A 112 -10.58 5.35 -6.53
CA THR A 112 -9.13 5.31 -6.31
C THR A 112 -8.78 5.63 -4.85
N ALA A 113 -9.39 6.68 -4.27
CA ALA A 113 -9.14 7.06 -2.88
C ALA A 113 -9.56 5.97 -1.88
N VAL A 114 -10.73 5.34 -2.09
CA VAL A 114 -11.22 4.23 -1.25
C VAL A 114 -10.30 3.01 -1.37
N MET A 115 -9.84 2.69 -2.58
CA MET A 115 -8.91 1.58 -2.79
C MET A 115 -7.56 1.81 -2.11
N PHE A 116 -6.99 3.01 -2.21
CA PHE A 116 -5.77 3.36 -1.47
C PHE A 116 -5.99 3.33 0.05
N TYR A 117 -7.16 3.79 0.51
CA TYR A 117 -7.53 3.67 1.91
C TYR A 117 -7.57 2.19 2.34
N ASN A 118 -8.28 1.34 1.61
CA ASN A 118 -8.39 -0.08 1.92
C ASN A 118 -7.01 -0.77 1.98
N THR A 119 -6.16 -0.53 0.97
CA THR A 119 -4.81 -1.11 0.95
C THR A 119 -3.99 -0.69 2.17
N GLY A 120 -4.07 0.58 2.58
CA GLY A 120 -3.34 1.08 3.75
C GLY A 120 -3.96 0.64 5.10
N ALA A 121 -5.27 0.35 5.14
CA ALA A 121 -5.96 -0.05 6.36
C ALA A 121 -5.80 -1.53 6.68
N VAL A 122 -5.91 -2.37 5.67
CA VAL A 122 -5.93 -3.83 5.85
C VAL A 122 -4.72 -4.52 5.22
N LEU A 123 -3.82 -3.76 4.60
CA LEU A 123 -2.58 -4.24 3.98
C LEU A 123 -2.81 -5.38 2.96
N PHE A 124 -3.96 -5.37 2.30
CA PHE A 124 -4.42 -6.48 1.46
C PHE A 124 -4.40 -6.14 -0.04
N TYR A 125 -3.85 -7.03 -0.83
CA TYR A 125 -3.63 -6.84 -2.27
C TYR A 125 -4.79 -7.29 -3.16
N GLY A 126 -5.82 -7.94 -2.66
CA GLY A 126 -6.91 -8.49 -3.48
C GLY A 126 -7.67 -7.47 -4.33
N LEU A 127 -7.65 -6.19 -3.94
CA LEU A 127 -8.19 -5.07 -4.71
C LEU A 127 -7.12 -4.28 -5.47
N PHE A 128 -5.86 -4.69 -5.42
CA PHE A 128 -4.73 -3.96 -6.04
C PHE A 128 -4.95 -3.71 -7.54
N TRP A 129 -5.40 -4.70 -8.29
CA TRP A 129 -5.65 -4.57 -9.72
C TRP A 129 -6.77 -3.58 -10.04
N PHE A 130 -7.84 -3.59 -9.24
CA PHE A 130 -8.90 -2.59 -9.36
C PHE A 130 -8.40 -1.18 -9.02
N ALA A 131 -7.59 -1.05 -7.98
CA ALA A 131 -6.95 0.21 -7.60
C ALA A 131 -6.03 0.73 -8.72
N LEU A 132 -5.23 -0.14 -9.32
CA LEU A 132 -4.36 0.20 -10.45
C LEU A 132 -5.15 0.68 -11.65
N VAL A 133 -6.21 -0.03 -12.05
CA VAL A 133 -7.07 0.39 -13.16
C VAL A 133 -7.75 1.73 -12.86
N ALA A 134 -8.31 1.90 -11.66
CA ALA A 134 -8.94 3.15 -11.26
C ALA A 134 -7.93 4.32 -11.25
N ALA A 135 -6.71 4.08 -10.77
CA ALA A 135 -5.62 5.06 -10.78
C ALA A 135 -5.20 5.44 -12.22
N LEU A 136 -5.05 4.46 -13.11
CA LEU A 136 -4.71 4.70 -14.52
C LEU A 136 -5.80 5.51 -15.22
N VAL A 137 -7.08 5.22 -14.96
CA VAL A 137 -8.22 6.00 -15.49
C VAL A 137 -8.17 7.42 -14.92
N THR A 138 -7.94 7.58 -13.62
CA THR A 138 -7.80 8.89 -12.97
C THR A 138 -6.65 9.71 -13.58
N ILE A 139 -5.50 9.07 -13.81
CA ILE A 139 -4.36 9.68 -14.50
C ILE A 139 -4.72 10.05 -15.95
N GLY A 140 -5.47 9.20 -16.64
CA GLY A 140 -5.98 9.50 -18.00
C GLY A 140 -6.84 10.76 -18.03
N PHE A 141 -7.69 10.97 -17.03
CA PHE A 141 -8.46 12.21 -16.88
C PHE A 141 -7.61 13.45 -16.63
N THR A 142 -6.44 13.32 -16.02
CA THR A 142 -5.49 14.44 -15.85
C THR A 142 -5.11 15.07 -17.20
N SER A 143 -4.95 14.25 -18.23
CA SER A 143 -4.62 14.72 -19.59
C SER A 143 -5.80 15.36 -20.32
N ALA A 144 -7.01 14.93 -19.96
CA ALA A 144 -8.25 15.41 -20.56
C ALA A 144 -8.80 16.66 -19.84
N ALA A 145 -8.12 17.08 -18.77
CA ALA A 145 -8.49 18.22 -17.98
C ALA A 145 -8.85 19.45 -18.85
N PRO A 146 -9.51 20.45 -18.29
CA PRO A 146 -10.14 21.57 -18.98
C PRO A 146 -9.19 22.38 -19.86
N TRP A 147 -7.93 22.03 -19.85
CA TRP A 147 -6.85 22.66 -20.59
C TRP A 147 -7.02 22.57 -22.13
N LEU A 148 -7.65 21.49 -22.66
CA LEU A 148 -7.67 21.21 -24.11
C LEU A 148 -8.84 21.85 -24.88
N ALA A 149 -9.95 22.06 -24.21
CA ALA A 149 -11.12 22.72 -24.81
C ALA A 149 -11.92 23.45 -23.74
N PRO A 150 -11.55 24.67 -23.40
CA PRO A 150 -12.27 25.45 -22.41
C PRO A 150 -13.78 25.48 -22.76
N TYR A 151 -14.60 25.22 -21.73
CA TYR A 151 -16.07 25.25 -21.76
C TYR A 151 -16.79 24.11 -22.47
N ARG A 152 -16.10 23.07 -23.01
CA ARG A 152 -16.74 21.92 -23.66
C ARG A 152 -16.07 20.60 -23.25
N LEU A 153 -16.56 19.95 -22.20
CA LEU A 153 -15.97 18.72 -21.68
C LEU A 153 -15.85 17.62 -22.73
N ARG A 154 -16.93 17.32 -23.48
CA ARG A 154 -16.90 16.28 -24.53
C ARG A 154 -15.82 16.54 -25.57
N SER A 155 -15.69 17.80 -26.00
CA SER A 155 -14.65 18.21 -26.97
C SER A 155 -13.24 18.09 -26.34
N GLY A 156 -13.09 18.38 -25.05
CA GLY A 156 -11.85 18.21 -24.29
C GLY A 156 -11.42 16.76 -24.23
N PHE A 157 -12.30 15.84 -23.87
CA PHE A 157 -12.02 14.40 -23.85
C PHE A 157 -11.69 13.86 -25.24
N ALA A 158 -12.47 14.23 -26.27
CA ALA A 158 -12.19 13.83 -27.63
C ALA A 158 -10.85 14.39 -28.16
N ALA A 159 -10.46 15.60 -27.76
CA ALA A 159 -9.16 16.18 -28.09
C ALA A 159 -8.02 15.45 -27.36
N ALA A 160 -8.20 15.10 -26.08
CA ALA A 160 -7.24 14.32 -25.31
C ALA A 160 -6.99 12.95 -25.96
N ALA A 161 -8.05 12.23 -26.30
CA ALA A 161 -7.96 10.93 -26.96
C ALA A 161 -7.22 11.03 -28.31
N ARG A 162 -7.57 12.00 -29.14
CA ARG A 162 -6.89 12.25 -30.45
C ARG A 162 -5.42 12.63 -30.28
N SER A 163 -5.04 13.29 -29.20
CA SER A 163 -3.65 13.68 -28.92
C SER A 163 -2.86 12.59 -28.17
N GLY A 164 -3.42 11.39 -28.00
CA GLY A 164 -2.80 10.31 -27.24
C GLY A 164 -2.63 10.66 -25.76
N PHE A 165 -3.66 11.33 -25.20
CA PHE A 165 -3.70 11.77 -23.78
C PHE A 165 -2.48 12.57 -23.33
N ARG A 166 -1.73 13.16 -24.25
CA ARG A 166 -0.48 13.89 -23.96
C ARG A 166 0.43 13.15 -22.95
N ALA A 167 0.52 11.85 -23.12
CA ALA A 167 1.16 10.93 -22.20
C ALA A 167 2.59 11.35 -21.83
N GLY A 168 3.33 12.02 -22.74
CA GLY A 168 4.67 12.55 -22.44
C GLY A 168 4.69 13.65 -21.40
N THR A 169 3.77 14.60 -21.49
CA THR A 169 3.68 15.69 -20.50
C THR A 169 3.22 15.14 -19.16
N ILE A 170 2.23 14.25 -19.17
CA ILE A 170 1.72 13.63 -17.93
C ILE A 170 2.79 12.71 -17.32
N GLY A 171 3.47 11.88 -18.12
CA GLY A 171 4.55 11.03 -17.63
C GLY A 171 5.71 11.82 -17.03
N ALA A 172 6.16 12.89 -17.70
CA ALA A 172 7.18 13.79 -17.15
C ALA A 172 6.71 14.47 -15.85
N TYR A 173 5.45 14.93 -15.80
CA TYR A 173 4.87 15.50 -14.60
C TYR A 173 4.84 14.50 -13.44
N LEU A 174 4.35 13.27 -13.68
CA LEU A 174 4.31 12.23 -12.65
C LEU A 174 5.71 11.83 -12.18
N LEU A 175 6.69 11.75 -13.09
CA LEU A 175 8.08 11.50 -12.72
C LEU A 175 8.62 12.59 -11.79
N VAL A 176 8.42 13.86 -12.14
CA VAL A 176 8.89 14.97 -11.29
C VAL A 176 8.13 14.99 -9.96
N LEU A 177 6.83 14.72 -9.95
CA LEU A 177 6.03 14.61 -8.73
C LEU A 177 6.55 13.47 -7.83
N THR A 178 6.90 12.32 -8.43
CA THR A 178 7.50 11.18 -7.71
C THR A 178 8.86 11.54 -7.12
N LEU A 179 9.71 12.25 -7.85
CA LEU A 179 10.99 12.73 -7.34
C LEU A 179 10.83 13.74 -6.21
N LEU A 180 9.86 14.65 -6.31
CA LEU A 180 9.54 15.57 -5.21
C LEU A 180 8.99 14.81 -3.99
N GLY A 181 8.17 13.78 -4.20
CA GLY A 181 7.67 12.90 -3.14
C GLY A 181 8.80 12.14 -2.45
N TYR A 182 9.75 11.60 -3.23
CA TYR A 182 10.98 11.00 -2.70
C TYR A 182 11.80 11.99 -1.86
N LEU A 183 12.04 13.19 -2.38
CA LEU A 183 12.74 14.23 -1.63
C LEU A 183 12.01 14.60 -0.33
N ALA A 184 10.67 14.68 -0.39
CA ALA A 184 9.87 14.97 0.80
C ALA A 184 9.97 13.86 1.86
N ASP A 185 10.12 12.61 1.45
CA ASP A 185 10.27 11.47 2.33
C ASP A 185 11.67 11.45 2.99
N VAL A 186 12.73 11.54 2.19
CA VAL A 186 14.10 11.44 2.70
C VAL A 186 14.56 12.68 3.49
N THR A 187 13.89 13.80 3.36
CA THR A 187 14.14 15.01 4.17
C THR A 187 13.35 15.04 5.49
N GLY A 188 12.66 13.95 5.80
CA GLY A 188 11.89 13.81 7.02
C GLY A 188 10.72 14.80 7.11
N PRO A 189 10.29 15.22 8.33
CA PRO A 189 9.06 16.00 8.52
C PRO A 189 9.12 17.42 7.93
N VAL A 190 10.28 17.88 7.54
CA VAL A 190 10.47 19.20 6.92
C VAL A 190 10.14 19.18 5.42
N GLY A 191 10.43 18.06 4.75
CA GLY A 191 10.22 17.90 3.31
C GLY A 191 8.78 18.16 2.85
N PRO A 192 7.78 17.49 3.44
CA PRO A 192 6.37 17.71 3.08
C PRO A 192 5.88 19.15 3.27
N VAL A 193 6.54 19.92 4.14
CA VAL A 193 6.21 21.34 4.36
C VAL A 193 6.81 22.23 3.27
N LEU A 194 8.09 22.03 2.96
CA LEU A 194 8.82 22.93 2.05
C LEU A 194 8.55 22.64 0.57
N LEU A 195 8.39 21.37 0.20
CA LEU A 195 8.29 20.97 -1.21
C LEU A 195 6.89 21.16 -1.82
N VAL A 196 5.88 21.51 -1.03
CA VAL A 196 4.54 21.88 -1.53
C VAL A 196 4.60 23.02 -2.54
N VAL A 197 5.40 24.06 -2.25
CA VAL A 197 5.55 25.20 -3.16
C VAL A 197 6.23 24.80 -4.47
N ALA A 198 7.27 23.95 -4.39
CA ALA A 198 7.91 23.39 -5.58
C ALA A 198 6.93 22.55 -6.41
N SER A 199 6.11 21.71 -5.76
CA SER A 199 5.06 20.92 -6.39
C SER A 199 4.02 21.80 -7.09
N ALA A 200 3.61 22.91 -6.47
CA ALA A 200 2.72 23.89 -7.10
C ALA A 200 3.33 24.51 -8.36
N GLY A 201 4.63 24.84 -8.33
CA GLY A 201 5.36 25.34 -9.50
C GLY A 201 5.40 24.34 -10.64
N VAL A 202 5.71 23.08 -10.34
CA VAL A 202 5.72 21.98 -11.32
C VAL A 202 4.32 21.73 -11.88
N THR A 203 3.31 21.74 -11.03
CA THR A 203 1.90 21.61 -11.43
C THR A 203 1.47 22.74 -12.36
N PHE A 204 1.84 23.98 -12.04
CA PHE A 204 1.55 25.12 -12.90
C PHE A 204 2.25 25.01 -14.27
N ALA A 205 3.52 24.62 -14.29
CA ALA A 205 4.26 24.41 -15.54
C ALA A 205 3.62 23.30 -16.39
N ALA A 206 3.24 22.18 -15.79
CA ALA A 206 2.55 21.11 -16.47
C ALA A 206 1.17 21.55 -17.00
N ALA A 207 0.40 22.30 -16.22
CA ALA A 207 -0.87 22.89 -16.64
C ALA A 207 -0.70 23.81 -17.85
N GLN A 208 0.32 24.67 -17.83
CA GLN A 208 0.67 25.55 -18.97
C GLN A 208 1.06 24.74 -20.21
N MET A 209 1.86 23.67 -20.06
CA MET A 209 2.21 22.79 -21.19
C MET A 209 0.98 22.07 -21.78
N LEU A 210 0.02 21.69 -20.93
CA LEU A 210 -1.24 21.08 -21.36
C LEU A 210 -2.17 22.11 -22.03
N TYR A 211 -2.10 23.38 -21.64
CA TYR A 211 -2.91 24.47 -22.19
C TYR A 211 -2.33 25.05 -23.46
N ALA A 212 -1.02 25.25 -23.53
CA ALA A 212 -0.30 25.69 -24.72
C ALA A 212 -0.20 24.55 -25.75
N ASP A 213 -0.29 24.87 -27.00
CA ASP A 213 -0.52 24.05 -28.17
C ASP A 213 0.32 22.75 -28.36
N PRO A 214 -0.18 21.81 -29.20
CA PRO A 214 0.30 20.42 -29.38
C PRO A 214 1.61 20.27 -30.18
N GLY A 215 2.45 21.27 -30.30
CA GLY A 215 3.70 21.22 -31.10
C GLY A 215 4.80 20.24 -30.61
N PHE A 216 4.68 19.65 -29.41
CA PHE A 216 5.70 18.73 -28.88
C PHE A 216 5.52 17.30 -29.41
N ARG A 217 5.97 17.07 -30.66
CA ARG A 217 5.81 15.78 -31.37
C ARG A 217 6.82 14.69 -30.95
N VAL A 218 7.87 15.01 -30.20
CA VAL A 218 8.98 14.09 -29.94
C VAL A 218 8.66 13.04 -28.87
N ALA A 219 7.71 13.27 -27.98
CA ALA A 219 7.46 12.40 -26.83
C ALA A 219 6.39 11.31 -27.05
N ARG A 220 5.71 11.23 -28.21
CA ARG A 220 4.57 10.31 -28.38
C ARG A 220 4.91 8.83 -28.28
N ARG A 221 6.09 8.41 -28.76
CA ARG A 221 6.48 6.98 -28.73
C ARG A 221 7.06 6.57 -27.39
N ALA A 222 7.92 7.40 -26.81
CA ALA A 222 8.52 7.13 -25.51
C ALA A 222 7.50 7.14 -24.35
N ALA A 223 6.51 8.02 -24.42
CA ALA A 223 5.49 8.16 -23.38
C ALA A 223 4.42 7.06 -23.35
N ALA A 224 4.22 6.34 -24.45
CA ALA A 224 3.37 5.15 -24.46
C ALA A 224 4.15 3.89 -23.97
N VAL A 225 5.47 3.89 -24.14
CA VAL A 225 6.33 2.75 -23.77
C VAL A 225 6.53 2.67 -22.25
N LEU A 226 6.67 3.80 -21.54
CA LEU A 226 6.92 3.80 -20.09
C LEU A 226 5.75 3.22 -19.25
N PRO A 227 4.48 3.61 -19.45
CA PRO A 227 3.37 2.99 -18.76
C PRO A 227 3.18 1.52 -19.15
N ALA A 228 3.36 1.18 -20.42
CA ALA A 228 3.28 -0.21 -20.89
C ALA A 228 4.40 -1.06 -20.31
N ALA A 229 5.63 -0.57 -20.27
CA ALA A 229 6.75 -1.25 -19.64
C ALA A 229 6.55 -1.41 -18.13
N GLY A 230 6.01 -0.39 -17.45
CA GLY A 230 5.65 -0.47 -16.04
C GLY A 230 4.57 -1.51 -15.75
N ILE A 231 3.52 -1.56 -16.58
CA ILE A 231 2.45 -2.57 -16.45
C ILE A 231 3.01 -3.97 -16.74
N VAL A 232 3.82 -4.14 -17.79
CA VAL A 232 4.45 -5.43 -18.11
C VAL A 232 5.39 -5.86 -16.99
N ALA A 233 6.19 -4.95 -16.43
CA ALA A 233 7.05 -5.26 -15.29
C ALA A 233 6.23 -5.70 -14.06
N LEU A 234 5.14 -4.98 -13.75
CA LEU A 234 4.23 -5.35 -12.65
C LEU A 234 3.54 -6.69 -12.89
N VAL A 235 3.12 -6.99 -14.13
CA VAL A 235 2.52 -8.28 -14.49
C VAL A 235 3.55 -9.40 -14.38
N VAL A 236 4.77 -9.20 -14.86
CA VAL A 236 5.86 -10.21 -14.76
C VAL A 236 6.21 -10.46 -13.29
N ILE A 237 6.29 -9.42 -12.47
CA ILE A 237 6.57 -9.54 -11.03
C ILE A 237 5.41 -10.25 -10.31
N ALA A 238 4.16 -9.93 -10.68
CA ALA A 238 2.99 -10.59 -10.10
C ALA A 238 2.83 -12.06 -10.55
N GLN A 239 3.43 -12.43 -11.68
CA GLN A 239 3.42 -13.81 -12.19
C GLN A 239 4.59 -14.67 -11.67
N GLN A 240 5.49 -14.13 -10.86
CA GLN A 240 6.45 -14.94 -10.10
C GLN A 240 5.68 -15.68 -8.99
N GLY A 241 4.85 -16.60 -9.39
CA GLY A 241 4.03 -17.44 -8.52
C GLY A 241 4.69 -18.80 -8.26
N PRO A 242 4.00 -19.73 -7.60
CA PRO A 242 4.50 -20.91 -6.92
C PRO A 242 5.21 -21.98 -7.79
N GLY A 243 5.74 -21.64 -8.95
CA GLY A 243 6.30 -22.64 -9.87
C GLY A 243 7.67 -23.20 -9.51
N ALA A 244 8.48 -22.51 -8.75
CA ALA A 244 9.90 -22.89 -8.55
C ALA A 244 10.15 -23.68 -7.26
N ALA A 245 9.33 -23.50 -6.22
CA ALA A 245 9.51 -24.19 -4.93
C ALA A 245 8.88 -25.60 -4.86
N GLN A 246 8.14 -25.99 -5.88
CA GLN A 246 7.51 -27.32 -5.95
C GLN A 246 8.55 -28.35 -6.38
N GLY A 247 9.06 -29.14 -5.43
CA GLY A 247 9.95 -30.26 -5.70
C GLY A 247 11.43 -29.99 -5.42
N ALA A 248 11.75 -29.14 -4.47
CA ALA A 248 13.11 -29.05 -3.96
C ALA A 248 13.56 -30.44 -3.49
N PRO A 249 14.78 -30.90 -3.87
CA PRO A 249 15.30 -32.17 -3.41
C PRO A 249 15.49 -32.16 -1.89
N GLU A 250 15.41 -33.33 -1.27
CA GLU A 250 15.79 -33.48 0.14
C GLU A 250 17.22 -32.97 0.34
N PRO A 251 17.47 -32.20 1.40
CA PRO A 251 18.81 -31.69 1.68
C PRO A 251 19.76 -32.86 1.99
N GLU A 252 20.97 -32.84 1.42
CA GLU A 252 21.99 -33.85 1.68
C GLU A 252 22.32 -33.98 3.18
N VAL A 253 22.33 -32.83 3.87
CA VAL A 253 22.48 -32.74 5.32
C VAL A 253 21.38 -31.83 5.84
N PRO A 254 20.32 -32.37 6.44
CA PRO A 254 19.27 -31.58 7.02
C PRO A 254 19.77 -30.68 8.16
N LEU A 255 19.19 -29.49 8.28
CA LEU A 255 19.38 -28.62 9.44
C LEU A 255 18.90 -29.32 10.72
N PRO A 256 19.55 -29.08 11.87
CA PRO A 256 19.09 -29.64 13.14
C PRO A 256 17.76 -29.04 13.57
N GLY A 257 17.04 -29.79 14.41
CA GLY A 257 15.79 -29.34 15.01
C GLY A 257 14.61 -29.38 14.05
N SER A 258 13.70 -28.43 14.19
CA SER A 258 12.46 -28.40 13.40
C SER A 258 12.05 -26.98 13.02
N ILE A 259 11.22 -26.87 11.97
CA ILE A 259 10.65 -25.59 11.53
C ILE A 259 9.12 -25.64 11.63
N MET A 260 8.51 -24.58 12.17
CA MET A 260 7.07 -24.36 12.11
C MET A 260 6.75 -23.24 11.12
N LEU A 261 5.85 -23.54 10.17
CA LEU A 261 5.35 -22.60 9.18
C LEU A 261 3.97 -22.09 9.58
N MET A 262 3.86 -20.77 9.77
CA MET A 262 2.64 -20.10 10.17
C MET A 262 2.18 -19.14 9.09
N SER A 263 1.05 -19.44 8.44
CA SER A 263 0.47 -18.57 7.42
C SER A 263 -0.22 -17.35 8.05
N GLY A 264 -0.54 -16.38 7.20
CA GLY A 264 -1.20 -15.15 7.61
C GLY A 264 -2.73 -15.25 7.68
N ILE A 265 -3.35 -14.08 7.73
CA ILE A 265 -4.80 -13.92 7.74
C ILE A 265 -5.43 -14.57 6.49
N ASP A 266 -6.68 -15.02 6.65
CA ASP A 266 -7.48 -15.62 5.57
C ASP A 266 -6.91 -16.94 5.03
N SER A 267 -5.93 -17.53 5.71
CA SER A 267 -5.48 -18.90 5.48
C SER A 267 -6.45 -19.93 6.07
N ARG A 268 -6.32 -21.16 5.63
CA ARG A 268 -7.04 -22.32 6.17
C ARG A 268 -6.08 -23.51 6.22
N SER A 269 -6.50 -24.57 6.87
CA SER A 269 -5.71 -25.80 6.95
C SER A 269 -5.14 -26.21 5.60
N GLY A 270 -3.82 -26.40 5.55
CA GLY A 270 -3.10 -26.84 4.36
C GLY A 270 -3.00 -25.83 3.21
N SER A 271 -3.63 -24.64 3.32
CA SER A 271 -3.60 -23.64 2.24
C SER A 271 -3.26 -22.27 2.75
N GLY A 272 -2.21 -21.68 2.18
CA GLY A 272 -1.68 -20.36 2.52
C GLY A 272 -0.23 -20.21 2.09
N ALA A 273 0.16 -19.03 1.65
CA ALA A 273 1.42 -18.79 0.93
C ALA A 273 2.66 -19.47 1.52
N ILE A 274 2.84 -19.45 2.84
CA ILE A 274 4.01 -20.07 3.48
C ILE A 274 3.84 -21.60 3.66
N LEU A 275 2.61 -22.12 3.62
CA LEU A 275 2.35 -23.56 3.75
C LEU A 275 2.63 -24.32 2.46
N GLU A 276 2.61 -23.62 1.34
CA GLU A 276 2.78 -24.16 -0.01
C GLU A 276 4.25 -24.21 -0.46
N ILE A 277 5.20 -23.79 0.39
CA ILE A 277 6.64 -23.89 0.10
C ILE A 277 7.22 -25.18 0.62
N ALA A 278 8.24 -25.70 -0.09
CA ALA A 278 8.96 -26.89 0.33
C ALA A 278 9.93 -26.55 1.49
N PRO A 279 9.79 -27.14 2.69
CA PRO A 279 10.76 -26.95 3.78
C PRO A 279 12.19 -27.33 3.37
N GLN A 280 12.32 -28.26 2.41
CA GLN A 280 13.59 -28.70 1.85
C GLN A 280 14.40 -27.56 1.22
N ALA A 281 13.72 -26.60 0.60
CA ALA A 281 14.40 -25.42 0.03
C ALA A 281 15.03 -24.50 1.10
N MET A 282 14.58 -24.63 2.35
CA MET A 282 15.15 -23.92 3.50
C MET A 282 16.09 -24.78 4.34
N GLY A 283 16.26 -26.07 3.99
CA GLY A 283 17.20 -26.98 4.64
C GLY A 283 16.62 -27.99 5.62
N TRP A 284 15.28 -28.09 5.77
CA TRP A 284 14.61 -29.09 6.60
C TRP A 284 13.93 -30.17 5.78
N THR A 285 13.76 -31.36 6.33
CA THR A 285 12.93 -32.43 5.73
C THR A 285 11.45 -32.20 6.04
N CYS A 286 10.56 -32.93 5.35
CA CYS A 286 9.15 -32.90 5.68
C CYS A 286 8.84 -33.43 7.10
N GLU A 287 9.66 -34.34 7.63
CA GLU A 287 9.50 -34.88 8.99
C GLU A 287 9.84 -33.86 10.09
N GLN A 288 10.64 -32.84 9.73
CA GLN A 288 11.03 -31.74 10.62
C GLN A 288 10.10 -30.53 10.51
N ALA A 289 9.13 -30.55 9.56
CA ALA A 289 8.24 -29.43 9.29
C ALA A 289 6.92 -29.55 10.03
N PHE A 290 6.58 -28.52 10.78
CA PHE A 290 5.30 -28.33 11.45
C PHE A 290 4.50 -27.24 10.74
N TYR A 291 3.19 -27.39 10.70
CA TYR A 291 2.28 -26.40 10.12
C TYR A 291 1.34 -25.90 11.22
N PHE A 292 1.47 -24.63 11.56
CA PHE A 292 0.67 -24.03 12.62
C PHE A 292 -0.83 -24.10 12.33
N SER A 293 -1.61 -24.56 13.30
CA SER A 293 -3.07 -24.51 13.26
C SER A 293 -3.61 -23.38 14.12
N TYR A 294 -4.41 -22.52 13.50
CA TYR A 294 -5.13 -21.46 14.22
C TYR A 294 -6.24 -21.97 15.13
N ALA A 295 -6.72 -23.22 14.93
CA ALA A 295 -7.64 -23.89 15.85
C ALA A 295 -6.95 -24.49 17.07
N GLY A 296 -5.62 -24.61 17.03
CA GLY A 296 -4.82 -25.17 18.13
C GLY A 296 -4.37 -26.61 17.91
N PRO A 297 -3.90 -27.30 18.96
CA PRO A 297 -3.43 -28.67 18.88
C PRO A 297 -4.49 -29.65 18.38
N GLY A 298 -4.07 -30.70 17.66
CA GLY A 298 -4.92 -31.74 17.11
C GLY A 298 -4.10 -32.87 16.48
N ASP A 299 -4.78 -33.82 15.84
CA ASP A 299 -4.20 -35.06 15.31
C ASP A 299 -3.92 -34.96 13.78
N GLY A 300 -3.81 -33.76 13.25
CA GLY A 300 -3.50 -33.50 11.85
C GLY A 300 -4.53 -32.60 11.16
N GLN A 301 -4.09 -31.99 10.07
CA GLN A 301 -4.88 -31.09 9.23
C GLN A 301 -4.97 -31.64 7.80
N PRO A 302 -6.02 -31.29 7.02
CA PRO A 302 -6.01 -31.51 5.57
C PRO A 302 -4.74 -30.96 4.94
N GLN A 303 -4.09 -31.72 4.08
CA GLN A 303 -2.86 -31.30 3.42
C GLN A 303 -3.12 -30.20 2.38
N GLU A 304 -4.23 -30.27 1.66
CA GLU A 304 -4.59 -29.31 0.60
C GLU A 304 -3.39 -29.01 -0.33
N ASP A 305 -2.94 -27.75 -0.31
CA ASP A 305 -1.82 -27.24 -1.12
C ASP A 305 -0.46 -27.31 -0.39
N ALA A 306 -0.45 -27.74 0.90
CA ALA A 306 0.79 -27.85 1.68
C ALA A 306 1.73 -28.91 1.09
N MET A 307 3.03 -28.61 1.07
CA MET A 307 4.02 -29.47 0.43
C MET A 307 4.29 -30.76 1.21
N CYS A 308 4.16 -30.75 2.52
CA CYS A 308 4.35 -31.91 3.36
C CYS A 308 3.03 -32.34 4.01
N THR A 309 2.93 -33.62 4.37
CA THR A 309 1.79 -34.12 5.13
C THR A 309 1.73 -33.45 6.49
N ILE A 310 0.55 -32.94 6.88
CA ILE A 310 0.34 -32.25 8.14
C ILE A 310 -0.16 -33.27 9.17
N THR A 311 0.72 -33.66 10.08
CA THR A 311 0.43 -34.73 11.07
C THR A 311 -0.06 -34.19 12.41
N GLU A 312 -0.03 -32.86 12.61
CA GLU A 312 -0.40 -32.20 13.86
C GLU A 312 -1.29 -30.97 13.62
N GLY A 313 -1.91 -30.47 14.68
CA GLY A 313 -2.84 -29.35 14.65
C GLY A 313 -4.27 -29.78 14.31
N ALA A 314 -5.25 -29.10 14.86
CA ALA A 314 -6.64 -29.29 14.50
C ALA A 314 -6.95 -28.61 13.14
N PRO A 315 -7.87 -29.17 12.32
CA PRO A 315 -8.37 -28.46 11.13
C PRO A 315 -8.93 -27.09 11.50
N TYR A 316 -8.61 -26.08 10.68
CA TYR A 316 -9.07 -24.71 10.91
C TYR A 316 -9.57 -24.05 9.62
N GLU A 317 -10.48 -23.11 9.78
CA GLU A 317 -11.05 -22.30 8.72
C GLU A 317 -10.51 -20.85 8.80
N ARG A 318 -10.82 -20.04 7.81
CA ARG A 318 -10.35 -18.66 7.71
C ARG A 318 -10.72 -17.80 8.92
N GLU A 319 -11.88 -18.05 9.51
CA GLU A 319 -12.39 -17.36 10.70
C GLU A 319 -11.51 -17.58 11.93
N ASP A 320 -10.85 -18.72 12.04
CA ASP A 320 -9.96 -19.04 13.15
C ASP A 320 -8.71 -18.12 13.18
N THR A 321 -8.31 -17.60 12.03
CA THR A 321 -7.23 -16.59 11.94
C THR A 321 -7.58 -15.26 12.59
N LEU A 322 -8.85 -15.06 12.97
CA LEU A 322 -9.37 -13.81 13.54
C LEU A 322 -9.68 -13.89 15.05
N ARG A 323 -9.27 -14.97 15.70
CA ARG A 323 -9.38 -15.14 17.16
C ARG A 323 -8.56 -14.08 17.90
N SER A 324 -8.74 -13.98 19.21
CA SER A 324 -7.96 -13.04 20.03
C SER A 324 -6.46 -13.36 19.97
N THR A 325 -5.62 -12.34 20.12
CA THR A 325 -4.17 -12.53 20.18
C THR A 325 -3.78 -13.49 21.30
N ALA A 326 -4.44 -13.38 22.46
CA ALA A 326 -4.19 -14.25 23.60
C ALA A 326 -4.45 -15.75 23.28
N ASP A 327 -5.60 -16.05 22.64
CA ASP A 327 -5.93 -17.43 22.23
C ASP A 327 -4.95 -17.98 21.19
N LEU A 328 -4.50 -17.10 20.26
CA LEU A 328 -3.57 -17.52 19.21
C LEU A 328 -2.15 -17.72 19.74
N VAL A 329 -1.71 -16.91 20.69
CA VAL A 329 -0.43 -17.10 21.39
C VAL A 329 -0.46 -18.38 22.23
N GLU A 330 -1.57 -18.68 22.92
CA GLU A 330 -1.73 -19.94 23.65
C GLU A 330 -1.67 -21.16 22.70
N ALA A 331 -2.34 -21.08 21.55
CA ALA A 331 -2.28 -22.13 20.55
C ALA A 331 -0.86 -22.32 19.99
N LEU A 332 -0.11 -21.24 19.82
CA LEU A 332 1.27 -21.25 19.34
C LEU A 332 2.22 -21.87 20.39
N GLU A 333 2.10 -21.50 21.65
CA GLU A 333 2.84 -22.09 22.76
C GLU A 333 2.63 -23.60 22.85
N ALA A 334 1.37 -24.05 22.79
CA ALA A 334 1.02 -25.46 22.85
C ALA A 334 1.60 -26.28 21.70
N GLN A 335 1.67 -25.70 20.49
CA GLN A 335 2.21 -26.37 19.31
C GLN A 335 3.74 -26.33 19.28
N THR A 336 4.37 -25.23 19.65
CA THR A 336 5.85 -25.14 19.72
C THR A 336 6.43 -26.06 20.81
N SER A 337 5.67 -26.37 21.86
CA SER A 337 6.12 -27.34 22.87
C SER A 337 6.38 -28.74 22.34
N ARG A 338 5.83 -29.09 21.16
CA ARG A 338 6.00 -30.38 20.49
C ARG A 338 7.16 -30.39 19.50
N MET A 339 7.73 -29.23 19.20
CA MET A 339 8.86 -29.11 18.27
C MET A 339 10.13 -29.71 18.84
N THR A 340 10.97 -30.24 17.97
CA THR A 340 12.32 -30.67 18.31
C THR A 340 13.27 -29.46 18.30
N PRO A 341 13.95 -29.16 19.42
CA PRO A 341 14.93 -28.07 19.44
C PRO A 341 16.20 -28.42 18.64
N PRO A 342 16.90 -27.43 18.08
CA PRO A 342 16.56 -26.00 18.02
C PRO A 342 15.37 -25.76 17.09
N GLY A 343 14.33 -25.09 17.58
CA GLY A 343 13.13 -24.80 16.80
C GLY A 343 13.22 -23.46 16.06
N VAL A 344 12.66 -23.42 14.86
CA VAL A 344 12.47 -22.20 14.06
C VAL A 344 10.98 -21.98 13.83
N VAL A 345 10.48 -20.78 14.07
CA VAL A 345 9.09 -20.42 13.73
C VAL A 345 9.10 -19.33 12.67
N ALA A 346 8.55 -19.62 11.48
CA ALA A 346 8.41 -18.67 10.39
C ALA A 346 6.96 -18.19 10.29
N GLY A 347 6.70 -16.96 10.70
CA GLY A 347 5.39 -16.32 10.63
C GLY A 347 5.27 -15.41 9.42
N HIS A 348 4.27 -15.65 8.55
CA HIS A 348 4.00 -14.83 7.38
C HIS A 348 2.89 -13.81 7.67
N SER A 349 3.08 -12.57 7.23
CA SER A 349 2.06 -11.51 7.29
C SER A 349 1.58 -11.28 8.74
N GLN A 350 0.32 -11.53 9.05
CA GLN A 350 -0.25 -11.48 10.41
C GLN A 350 0.53 -12.36 11.40
N GLY A 351 1.01 -13.51 10.95
CA GLY A 351 1.80 -14.44 11.77
C GLY A 351 3.04 -13.80 12.39
N VAL A 352 3.61 -12.77 11.75
CA VAL A 352 4.75 -12.01 12.29
C VAL A 352 4.45 -11.45 13.67
N TRP A 353 3.32 -10.78 13.83
CA TRP A 353 2.98 -10.10 15.09
C TRP A 353 2.69 -11.09 16.21
N LEU A 354 2.06 -12.21 15.87
CA LEU A 354 1.78 -13.29 16.82
C LEU A 354 3.06 -13.98 17.30
N VAL A 355 3.96 -14.30 16.34
CA VAL A 355 5.25 -14.92 16.66
C VAL A 355 6.11 -13.99 17.51
N TRP A 356 6.17 -12.69 17.15
CA TRP A 356 6.91 -11.70 17.95
C TRP A 356 6.36 -11.58 19.37
N GLN A 357 5.04 -11.45 19.52
CA GLN A 357 4.41 -11.33 20.83
C GLN A 357 4.67 -12.58 21.67
N ALA A 358 4.46 -13.77 21.13
CA ALA A 358 4.72 -15.01 21.85
C ALA A 358 6.20 -15.14 22.26
N ALA A 359 7.13 -14.72 21.38
CA ALA A 359 8.55 -14.70 21.68
C ALA A 359 8.89 -13.71 22.81
N ALA A 360 8.39 -12.47 22.72
CA ALA A 360 8.63 -11.43 23.74
C ALA A 360 8.04 -11.81 25.11
N GLU A 361 6.91 -12.52 25.13
CA GLU A 361 6.29 -13.08 26.35
C GLU A 361 6.98 -14.36 26.86
N ASN A 362 8.07 -14.81 26.19
CA ASN A 362 8.79 -16.07 26.47
C ASN A 362 7.87 -17.31 26.44
N ARG A 363 6.92 -17.32 25.50
CA ARG A 363 5.91 -18.37 25.29
C ARG A 363 6.16 -19.22 24.04
N LEU A 364 7.41 -19.35 23.62
CA LEU A 364 7.83 -20.20 22.52
C LEU A 364 8.80 -21.29 23.01
N PRO A 365 8.32 -22.33 23.72
CA PRO A 365 9.18 -23.41 24.14
C PRO A 365 9.83 -24.09 22.92
N ASN A 366 11.09 -24.54 23.10
CA ASN A 366 11.90 -25.20 22.07
C ASN A 366 12.29 -24.34 20.85
N VAL A 367 11.97 -23.04 20.84
CA VAL A 367 12.26 -22.12 19.72
C VAL A 367 13.47 -21.26 20.06
N GLU A 368 14.44 -21.22 19.15
CA GLU A 368 15.64 -20.38 19.23
C GLU A 368 15.67 -19.31 18.13
N THR A 369 14.88 -19.49 17.07
CA THR A 369 14.85 -18.54 15.95
C THR A 369 13.42 -18.22 15.51
N VAL A 370 13.13 -16.95 15.30
CA VAL A 370 11.90 -16.48 14.67
C VAL A 370 12.18 -15.82 13.34
N VAL A 371 11.39 -16.16 12.32
CA VAL A 371 11.50 -15.59 10.97
C VAL A 371 10.23 -14.81 10.67
N LEU A 372 10.38 -13.51 10.47
CA LEU A 372 9.32 -12.53 10.26
C LEU A 372 9.16 -12.27 8.76
N VAL A 373 8.18 -12.93 8.14
CA VAL A 373 8.02 -12.96 6.69
C VAL A 373 6.97 -11.94 6.24
N GLY A 374 7.40 -10.86 5.62
CA GLY A 374 6.52 -9.77 5.18
C GLY A 374 5.96 -8.98 6.37
N ALA A 375 6.80 -8.63 7.32
CA ALA A 375 6.42 -7.83 8.48
C ALA A 375 5.99 -6.41 8.10
N PHE A 376 4.93 -5.92 8.73
CA PHE A 376 4.57 -4.50 8.74
C PHE A 376 4.85 -3.94 10.14
N PRO A 377 5.95 -3.18 10.34
CA PRO A 377 6.38 -2.74 11.67
C PRO A 377 5.56 -1.60 12.26
N GLN A 378 4.57 -1.10 11.54
CA GLN A 378 3.74 0.03 11.95
C GLN A 378 2.26 -0.32 11.88
N ASN A 379 1.48 0.35 12.72
CA ASN A 379 0.04 0.24 12.63
C ASN A 379 -0.46 0.70 11.25
N PRO A 380 -1.41 -0.04 10.65
CA PRO A 380 -2.13 0.41 9.47
C PRO A 380 -2.89 1.71 9.77
N ILE A 381 -3.42 2.36 8.73
CA ILE A 381 -4.29 3.51 8.92
C ILE A 381 -5.56 3.10 9.70
N PRO A 382 -6.17 4.01 10.46
CA PRO A 382 -7.30 3.69 11.31
C PRO A 382 -8.44 2.98 10.57
N TYR A 383 -8.87 1.85 11.12
CA TYR A 383 -9.99 1.04 10.61
C TYR A 383 -10.87 0.57 11.78
N PRO A 384 -11.67 1.47 12.38
CA PRO A 384 -12.39 1.21 13.63
C PRO A 384 -13.50 0.15 13.46
N ALA A 385 -13.90 -0.51 14.53
CA ALA A 385 -15.01 -1.44 14.55
C ALA A 385 -16.37 -0.74 14.27
N TRP A 386 -17.42 -1.50 13.89
CA TRP A 386 -18.75 -0.94 13.68
C TRP A 386 -19.29 -0.31 14.97
N GLY A 387 -19.83 0.90 14.86
CA GLY A 387 -20.34 1.65 15.99
C GLY A 387 -19.32 2.56 16.66
N GLU A 388 -18.03 2.35 16.44
CA GLU A 388 -16.98 3.24 16.93
C GLU A 388 -16.92 4.52 16.10
N SER A 389 -16.62 5.63 16.78
CA SER A 389 -16.44 6.94 16.16
C SER A 389 -14.94 7.28 16.06
N GLY A 390 -14.61 8.19 15.15
CA GLY A 390 -13.24 8.68 15.04
C GLY A 390 -12.65 8.54 13.64
N ALA A 391 -11.34 8.67 13.57
CA ALA A 391 -10.59 8.55 12.33
C ALA A 391 -10.81 7.19 11.66
N GLY A 392 -10.95 7.21 10.33
CA GLY A 392 -11.16 5.99 9.54
C GLY A 392 -12.60 5.48 9.44
N ARG A 393 -13.53 5.97 10.26
CA ARG A 393 -14.93 5.51 10.23
C ARG A 393 -15.57 5.60 8.85
N VAL A 394 -15.41 6.73 8.20
CA VAL A 394 -15.97 6.95 6.85
C VAL A 394 -15.28 6.09 5.81
N GLY A 395 -13.95 5.98 5.90
CA GLY A 395 -13.17 5.10 5.04
C GLY A 395 -13.63 3.66 5.13
N ARG A 396 -13.83 3.14 6.34
CA ARG A 396 -14.38 1.81 6.57
C ARG A 396 -15.78 1.63 5.96
N MET A 397 -16.70 2.59 6.16
CA MET A 397 -18.02 2.52 5.54
C MET A 397 -17.93 2.44 4.02
N ALA A 398 -17.03 3.23 3.41
CA ALA A 398 -16.82 3.23 1.97
C ALA A 398 -16.23 1.90 1.47
N VAL A 399 -15.29 1.30 2.20
CA VAL A 399 -14.74 -0.02 1.89
C VAL A 399 -15.81 -1.10 2.00
N SER A 400 -16.60 -1.13 3.08
CA SER A 400 -17.66 -2.12 3.27
C SER A 400 -18.73 -2.04 2.17
N LEU A 401 -19.08 -0.82 1.72
CA LEU A 401 -19.98 -0.65 0.57
C LEU A 401 -19.38 -1.21 -0.71
N LEU A 402 -18.09 -0.97 -0.95
CA LEU A 402 -17.40 -1.47 -2.12
C LEU A 402 -17.29 -2.99 -2.12
N GLU A 403 -16.97 -3.60 -0.98
CA GLU A 403 -16.92 -5.04 -0.80
C GLU A 403 -18.28 -5.69 -1.05
N GLY A 404 -19.35 -5.10 -0.55
CA GLY A 404 -20.70 -5.56 -0.78
C GLY A 404 -21.12 -5.55 -2.26
N VAL A 405 -20.58 -4.61 -3.04
CA VAL A 405 -20.84 -4.51 -4.50
C VAL A 405 -19.89 -5.42 -5.29
N ALA A 406 -18.62 -5.50 -4.90
CA ALA A 406 -17.59 -6.21 -5.66
C ALA A 406 -17.57 -7.73 -5.42
N ARG A 407 -18.13 -8.20 -4.32
CA ARG A 407 -18.07 -9.62 -3.90
C ARG A 407 -19.43 -10.14 -3.41
N PRO A 408 -20.38 -10.40 -4.30
CA PRO A 408 -21.57 -11.16 -3.92
C PRO A 408 -21.17 -12.62 -3.66
N GLY A 409 -20.75 -12.96 -2.46
CA GLY A 409 -20.30 -14.31 -2.09
C GLY A 409 -19.25 -14.38 -1.01
N GLY A 410 -18.82 -13.22 -0.46
CA GLY A 410 -18.14 -13.11 0.82
C GLY A 410 -16.82 -13.85 0.94
N THR A 411 -15.83 -13.51 0.16
CA THR A 411 -14.45 -13.81 0.57
C THR A 411 -14.00 -12.67 1.46
N SER A 412 -14.12 -12.86 2.75
CA SER A 412 -13.72 -11.89 3.75
C SER A 412 -12.23 -11.87 3.89
N VAL A 413 -11.75 -10.73 3.92
CA VAL A 413 -10.46 -10.36 4.43
C VAL A 413 -10.68 -9.83 5.84
N PHE A 414 -9.76 -9.24 6.46
CA PHE A 414 -9.70 -8.72 7.80
C PHE A 414 -11.03 -8.10 8.30
N ARG A 415 -11.64 -8.68 9.33
CA ARG A 415 -12.82 -8.12 9.98
C ARG A 415 -12.41 -7.27 11.17
N ALA A 416 -12.57 -5.95 11.05
CA ALA A 416 -12.30 -5.03 12.15
C ALA A 416 -13.12 -5.33 13.42
N ASP A 417 -14.26 -6.03 13.28
CA ASP A 417 -15.12 -6.44 14.39
C ASP A 417 -14.73 -7.77 15.03
N SER A 418 -13.79 -8.51 14.42
CA SER A 418 -13.23 -9.72 15.03
C SER A 418 -12.43 -9.38 16.29
N PRO A 419 -12.21 -10.34 17.19
CA PRO A 419 -11.36 -10.12 18.37
C PRO A 419 -9.99 -9.54 17.97
N LEU A 420 -9.28 -10.17 17.05
CA LEU A 420 -7.98 -9.71 16.57
C LEU A 420 -8.04 -8.32 15.89
N GLY A 421 -9.09 -8.09 15.08
CA GLY A 421 -9.29 -6.79 14.42
C GLY A 421 -9.47 -5.64 15.39
N ARG A 422 -10.18 -5.85 16.49
CA ARG A 422 -10.34 -4.86 17.55
C ARG A 422 -9.03 -4.58 18.29
N GLU A 423 -8.25 -5.63 18.57
CA GLU A 423 -6.96 -5.50 19.23
C GLU A 423 -5.94 -4.74 18.37
N TRP A 424 -5.84 -5.04 17.09
CA TRP A 424 -4.76 -4.50 16.25
C TRP A 424 -5.16 -3.33 15.35
N LEU A 425 -6.37 -3.34 14.78
CA LEU A 425 -6.84 -2.23 13.95
C LEU A 425 -7.59 -1.16 14.75
N GLY A 426 -8.25 -1.55 15.83
CA GLY A 426 -8.96 -0.64 16.73
C GLY A 426 -8.02 0.19 17.61
N HIS A 427 -6.81 -0.29 17.86
CA HIS A 427 -5.83 0.39 18.71
C HIS A 427 -4.72 1.05 17.86
N PRO A 428 -4.54 2.39 17.93
CA PRO A 428 -3.71 3.14 16.97
C PRO A 428 -2.18 2.86 17.04
N SER A 429 -1.70 2.09 18.00
CA SER A 429 -0.28 1.75 18.16
C SER A 429 -0.05 0.31 18.65
N ALA A 430 -1.02 -0.58 18.54
CA ALA A 430 -0.91 -1.95 19.06
C ALA A 430 0.26 -2.71 18.44
N ILE A 431 0.39 -2.68 17.12
CA ILE A 431 1.46 -3.38 16.39
C ILE A 431 2.83 -2.79 16.73
N GLU A 432 2.94 -1.46 16.74
CA GLU A 432 4.18 -0.76 17.10
C GLU A 432 4.59 -1.11 18.54
N GLN A 433 3.65 -1.17 19.48
CA GLN A 433 3.91 -1.56 20.87
C GLN A 433 4.31 -3.02 21.00
N THR A 434 3.67 -3.91 20.22
CA THR A 434 4.03 -5.33 20.20
C THR A 434 5.46 -5.53 19.72
N LEU A 435 5.82 -4.94 18.59
CA LEU A 435 7.14 -5.08 17.99
C LEU A 435 8.25 -4.31 18.74
N ALA A 436 7.89 -3.36 19.60
CA ALA A 436 8.84 -2.67 20.48
C ALA A 436 9.18 -3.47 21.76
N GLN A 437 8.50 -4.60 22.02
CA GLN A 437 8.84 -5.47 23.14
C GLN A 437 10.17 -6.19 22.86
N PRO A 438 11.13 -6.18 23.80
CA PRO A 438 12.41 -6.86 23.59
C PRO A 438 12.22 -8.38 23.54
N LEU A 439 12.97 -9.02 22.67
CA LEU A 439 13.05 -10.47 22.64
C LEU A 439 13.99 -10.97 23.74
N PRO A 440 13.75 -12.17 24.30
CA PRO A 440 14.69 -12.85 25.19
C PRO A 440 16.02 -13.12 24.48
N ASP A 441 17.15 -13.05 25.20
CA ASP A 441 18.51 -13.19 24.66
C ASP A 441 18.75 -14.52 23.91
N GLN A 442 17.99 -15.55 24.22
CA GLN A 442 18.10 -16.87 23.57
C GLN A 442 17.38 -16.94 22.22
N ILE A 443 16.58 -15.94 21.84
CA ILE A 443 15.84 -15.92 20.60
C ILE A 443 16.49 -14.98 19.60
N SER A 444 16.90 -15.53 18.46
CA SER A 444 17.34 -14.77 17.28
C SER A 444 16.16 -14.44 16.38
N ALA A 445 16.13 -13.26 15.79
CA ALA A 445 15.06 -12.86 14.87
C ALA A 445 15.62 -12.43 13.51
N LEU A 446 15.00 -12.95 12.43
CA LEU A 446 15.24 -12.52 11.06
C LEU A 446 13.99 -11.85 10.51
N SER A 447 14.11 -10.65 9.95
CA SER A 447 13.02 -9.96 9.24
C SER A 447 13.30 -9.92 7.74
N VAL A 448 12.35 -10.38 6.92
CA VAL A 448 12.43 -10.35 5.46
C VAL A 448 11.20 -9.64 4.90
N ALA A 449 11.41 -8.49 4.27
CA ALA A 449 10.34 -7.68 3.69
C ALA A 449 10.22 -7.88 2.16
N SER A 450 9.04 -7.63 1.61
CA SER A 450 8.85 -7.47 0.17
C SER A 450 9.16 -6.04 -0.26
N VAL A 451 9.88 -5.84 -1.38
CA VAL A 451 10.14 -4.51 -1.95
C VAL A 451 8.83 -3.75 -2.21
N PHE A 452 7.76 -4.45 -2.61
CA PHE A 452 6.48 -3.81 -2.92
C PHE A 452 5.63 -3.48 -1.69
N ASP A 453 6.01 -3.97 -0.51
CA ASP A 453 5.41 -3.57 0.77
C ASP A 453 5.99 -2.24 1.29
N LEU A 454 7.23 -1.91 0.93
CA LEU A 454 7.93 -0.73 1.43
C LEU A 454 7.16 0.60 1.26
N PRO A 455 6.39 0.83 0.17
CA PRO A 455 5.59 2.04 0.05
C PRO A 455 4.51 2.19 1.13
N LEU A 456 4.06 1.09 1.73
CA LEU A 456 3.05 1.07 2.80
C LEU A 456 3.67 1.30 4.18
N MET A 457 4.98 1.16 4.30
CA MET A 457 5.72 1.25 5.56
C MET A 457 6.20 2.69 5.79
N ARG A 458 5.46 3.43 6.60
CA ARG A 458 5.66 4.87 6.87
C ARG A 458 7.06 5.23 7.35
N ASP A 459 7.57 4.49 8.32
CA ASP A 459 8.83 4.78 9.01
C ASP A 459 9.95 3.79 8.62
N GLY A 460 9.73 2.97 7.59
CA GLY A 460 10.66 1.95 7.14
C GLY A 460 10.21 0.52 7.45
N TYR A 461 11.03 -0.45 7.14
CA TYR A 461 10.75 -1.88 7.30
C TYR A 461 11.55 -2.54 8.43
N ALA A 462 12.51 -1.81 9.01
CA ALA A 462 13.36 -2.33 10.07
C ALA A 462 12.57 -2.59 11.35
N ILE A 463 12.92 -3.68 12.03
CA ILE A 463 12.36 -4.09 13.32
C ILE A 463 13.48 -4.14 14.34
N ASP A 464 13.40 -3.32 15.37
CA ASP A 464 14.39 -3.30 16.43
C ASP A 464 14.48 -4.68 17.12
N GLY A 465 15.68 -5.22 17.23
CA GLY A 465 15.92 -6.56 17.77
C GLY A 465 15.88 -7.69 16.75
N ALA A 466 15.55 -7.41 15.48
CA ALA A 466 15.69 -8.38 14.40
C ALA A 466 16.87 -8.04 13.48
N VAL A 467 17.42 -9.05 12.83
CA VAL A 467 18.34 -8.87 11.69
C VAL A 467 17.48 -8.63 10.45
N ASP A 468 17.56 -7.43 9.87
CA ASP A 468 16.81 -7.09 8.66
C ASP A 468 17.55 -7.56 7.42
N ALA A 469 16.98 -8.53 6.69
CA ALA A 469 17.49 -8.95 5.41
C ALA A 469 17.16 -7.91 4.31
N CYS A 470 17.88 -8.01 3.18
CA CYS A 470 17.58 -7.21 2.02
C CYS A 470 16.15 -7.50 1.52
N PRO A 471 15.29 -6.49 1.30
CA PRO A 471 13.95 -6.70 0.79
C PRO A 471 13.94 -7.44 -0.55
N VAL A 472 13.09 -8.45 -0.65
CA VAL A 472 12.98 -9.31 -1.85
C VAL A 472 12.08 -8.65 -2.90
N PRO A 473 12.45 -8.63 -4.21
CA PRO A 473 11.71 -7.90 -5.24
C PRO A 473 10.47 -8.65 -5.75
N VAL A 474 9.60 -9.04 -4.85
CA VAL A 474 8.32 -9.73 -5.12
C VAL A 474 7.17 -9.00 -4.43
N ILE A 475 5.93 -9.37 -4.73
CA ILE A 475 4.75 -8.90 -3.98
C ILE A 475 4.58 -9.73 -2.70
N HIS A 476 3.90 -9.17 -1.71
CA HIS A 476 3.71 -9.75 -0.38
C HIS A 476 3.31 -11.24 -0.35
N PRO A 477 2.26 -11.70 -1.06
CA PRO A 477 1.89 -13.10 -1.01
C PRO A 477 2.89 -14.02 -1.70
N ASN A 478 3.77 -13.47 -2.55
CA ASN A 478 4.79 -14.26 -3.25
C ASN A 478 6.14 -14.31 -2.52
N LEU A 479 6.27 -13.59 -1.41
CA LEU A 479 7.53 -13.55 -0.66
C LEU A 479 8.01 -14.95 -0.22
N PRO A 480 7.15 -15.81 0.35
CA PRO A 480 7.58 -17.16 0.75
C PRO A 480 8.06 -18.04 -0.40
N TYR A 481 7.53 -17.82 -1.63
CA TYR A 481 7.92 -18.63 -2.80
C TYR A 481 9.26 -18.25 -3.42
N SER A 482 9.86 -17.12 -2.98
CA SER A 482 11.11 -16.65 -3.55
C SER A 482 12.29 -17.51 -3.10
N ASP A 483 13.10 -17.99 -4.05
CA ASP A 483 14.36 -18.69 -3.77
C ASP A 483 15.28 -17.83 -2.90
N GLU A 484 15.27 -16.50 -3.11
CA GLU A 484 16.08 -15.58 -2.32
C GLU A 484 15.65 -15.54 -0.84
N PHE A 485 14.33 -15.56 -0.58
CA PHE A 485 13.81 -15.68 0.78
C PHE A 485 14.26 -17.00 1.43
N GLN A 486 14.06 -18.11 0.74
CA GLN A 486 14.38 -19.44 1.26
C GLN A 486 15.87 -19.61 1.55
N GLN A 487 16.74 -19.12 0.66
CA GLN A 487 18.19 -19.11 0.87
C GLN A 487 18.59 -18.17 2.01
N THR A 488 17.91 -17.03 2.16
CA THR A 488 18.18 -16.08 3.26
C THR A 488 17.88 -16.72 4.62
N VAL A 489 16.75 -17.45 4.74
CA VAL A 489 16.41 -18.20 5.95
C VAL A 489 17.45 -19.27 6.25
N ASN A 490 17.80 -20.07 5.23
CA ASN A 490 18.80 -21.13 5.36
C ASN A 490 20.13 -20.60 5.88
N ARG A 491 20.68 -19.55 5.26
CA ARG A 491 21.94 -18.91 5.68
C ARG A 491 21.88 -18.34 7.09
N PHE A 492 20.78 -17.65 7.42
CA PHE A 492 20.62 -17.05 8.75
C PHE A 492 20.68 -18.10 9.85
N VAL A 493 19.95 -19.21 9.68
CA VAL A 493 19.92 -20.30 10.68
C VAL A 493 21.29 -20.99 10.79
N GLN A 494 22.08 -21.03 9.70
CA GLN A 494 23.45 -21.55 9.73
C GLN A 494 24.47 -20.55 10.32
N GLY A 495 24.05 -19.34 10.66
CA GLY A 495 24.96 -18.29 11.14
C GLY A 495 25.85 -17.69 10.04
N GLU A 496 25.45 -17.87 8.77
CA GLU A 496 26.18 -17.33 7.62
C GLU A 496 25.85 -15.84 7.42
N PRO A 497 26.80 -15.05 6.88
CA PRO A 497 26.53 -13.64 6.59
C PRO A 497 25.48 -13.49 5.49
N LEU A 498 24.55 -12.55 5.69
CA LEU A 498 23.55 -12.21 4.67
C LEU A 498 24.15 -11.32 3.58
N ASP A 499 23.60 -11.42 2.37
CA ASP A 499 24.06 -10.63 1.23
C ASP A 499 23.80 -9.13 1.41
N GLY A 500 24.67 -8.30 0.87
CA GLY A 500 24.51 -6.85 0.87
C GLY A 500 23.29 -6.41 0.05
N CYS A 501 22.60 -5.36 0.50
CA CYS A 501 21.39 -4.89 -0.16
C CYS A 501 21.67 -3.83 -1.23
N PRO A 502 21.25 -4.04 -2.50
CA PRO A 502 21.30 -3.01 -3.52
C PRO A 502 20.43 -1.80 -3.14
N PHE A 503 20.98 -0.59 -3.27
CA PHE A 503 20.31 0.67 -2.90
C PHE A 503 18.91 0.83 -3.49
N TRP A 504 18.66 0.36 -4.71
CA TRP A 504 17.36 0.50 -5.33
C TRP A 504 16.23 -0.23 -4.58
N ARG A 505 16.51 -1.37 -3.94
CA ARG A 505 15.51 -2.15 -3.19
C ARG A 505 15.01 -1.40 -1.97
N THR A 506 15.89 -0.75 -1.23
CA THR A 506 15.51 0.05 -0.06
C THR A 506 14.88 1.40 -0.45
N SER A 507 15.18 1.92 -1.66
CA SER A 507 14.70 3.23 -2.11
C SER A 507 13.30 3.20 -2.73
N VAL A 508 12.78 2.05 -3.17
CA VAL A 508 11.43 1.94 -3.77
C VAL A 508 10.35 2.42 -2.81
N GLY A 509 10.49 2.12 -1.52
CA GLY A 509 9.57 2.62 -0.49
C GLY A 509 9.44 4.14 -0.54
N SER A 510 10.56 4.83 -0.42
CA SER A 510 10.59 6.30 -0.43
C SER A 510 10.13 6.91 -1.75
N LEU A 511 10.39 6.26 -2.90
CA LEU A 511 9.91 6.72 -4.20
C LEU A 511 8.39 6.68 -4.32
N LEU A 512 7.73 5.67 -3.75
CA LEU A 512 6.31 5.43 -3.92
C LEU A 512 5.46 5.81 -2.71
N ARG A 513 6.05 6.05 -1.55
CA ARG A 513 5.35 6.34 -0.29
C ARG A 513 4.42 7.54 -0.35
N HIS A 514 4.72 8.53 -1.19
CA HIS A 514 3.83 9.67 -1.39
C HIS A 514 2.47 9.30 -2.03
N PHE A 515 2.36 8.14 -2.66
CA PHE A 515 1.10 7.57 -3.14
C PHE A 515 0.38 6.73 -2.09
N ALA A 516 1.05 6.32 -1.02
CA ALA A 516 0.44 5.54 0.06
C ALA A 516 -0.65 6.32 0.81
N ALA A 517 -1.36 5.65 1.65
CA ALA A 517 -2.39 6.28 2.48
C ALA A 517 -1.79 7.26 3.49
N VAL A 518 -2.55 8.29 3.82
CA VAL A 518 -2.16 9.32 4.80
C VAL A 518 -2.13 8.69 6.19
N ALA A 519 -1.02 8.82 6.90
CA ALA A 519 -1.02 8.54 8.34
C ALA A 519 -1.75 9.68 9.08
N PRO A 520 -2.51 9.39 10.16
CA PRO A 520 -3.01 10.44 11.04
C PRO A 520 -1.85 11.25 11.61
N ALA A 521 -2.06 12.56 11.79
CA ALA A 521 -1.15 13.35 12.61
C ALA A 521 -1.21 12.79 14.05
N ARG A 522 -0.07 12.44 14.63
CA ARG A 522 0.03 12.02 16.03
C ARG A 522 -0.15 13.20 16.96
#